data_c0759d4974f94a75cf008901c5d7f37d
#
_entry.id   c0759d4974f94a75cf008901c5d7f37d
#
_cell.length_a   1.000
_cell.length_b   1.000
_cell.length_c   1.000
_cell.angle_alpha   90.00
_cell.angle_beta   90.00
_cell.angle_gamma   90.00
#
_symmetry.space_group_name_H-M   'P 1'
#
loop_
_entity.id
_entity.type
_entity.pdbx_description
1 polymer ?
#
loop_
_entity_poly.entity_id
_entity_poly.type
_entity_poly.pdbx_seq_one_letter_code
_entity_poly.pdbx_strand_id
1 'polypeptide(L)'
;MEKLRFMRGAAALLAGSAMLFASCSDDDAPMPDPELTLTPDTEISLPVGGGSVEVAVSTNLGSWTALSNETWCEVTLAEGKFTVSADANDALAARPTATVTVTAGEGERSITREVRVTQGAQTFTDLSAAGCANCYIVAPKSASVFDAAYKGNSSTESIGAAEGAELVWQSAQGLVTRVAYAADEKKIIVETADKSGNAVVAACDADGAILWSWHLWLTSADLEGALHRYALPYEGLGAAA
;
A
#
# COMPACT_ATOMS: atom_id res chain seq x y z
N MET A 1 -15.64 50.80 -49.21
CA MET A 1 -15.90 50.84 -50.63
C MET A 1 -16.37 49.48 -51.04
N GLU A 2 -17.67 49.42 -51.21
CA GLU A 2 -18.41 49.16 -52.46
C GLU A 2 -18.25 47.69 -52.95
N LYS A 3 -19.26 46.99 -53.36
CA LYS A 3 -20.69 47.20 -53.66
C LYS A 3 -21.40 45.84 -53.76
N LEU A 4 -22.60 45.82 -53.23
CA LEU A 4 -23.76 45.02 -53.61
C LEU A 4 -23.84 44.71 -55.14
N ARG A 5 -24.36 43.51 -55.51
CA ARG A 5 -25.40 43.40 -56.56
C ARG A 5 -26.16 42.07 -56.49
N PHE A 6 -27.39 42.25 -56.28
CA PHE A 6 -28.64 41.58 -56.58
C PHE A 6 -28.77 41.12 -58.05
N MET A 7 -29.44 39.97 -58.31
CA MET A 7 -30.50 39.75 -59.29
C MET A 7 -31.00 38.32 -59.16
N ARG A 8 -32.20 38.01 -58.74
CA ARG A 8 -33.56 37.97 -59.28
C ARG A 8 -33.72 37.13 -60.57
N GLY A 9 -34.65 36.16 -60.47
CA GLY A 9 -35.33 35.45 -61.57
C GLY A 9 -35.88 34.15 -61.02
N ALA A 10 -36.97 34.00 -60.66
CA ALA A 10 -38.39 33.88 -61.03
C ALA A 10 -38.74 32.52 -61.67
N ALA A 11 -39.54 31.76 -60.89
CA ALA A 11 -40.76 31.00 -61.19
C ALA A 11 -40.76 29.89 -62.27
N ALA A 12 -41.22 28.71 -61.87
CA ALA A 12 -42.52 28.15 -62.32
C ALA A 12 -42.86 26.85 -61.63
N LEU A 13 -44.14 26.78 -61.28
CA LEU A 13 -44.86 25.63 -60.71
C LEU A 13 -44.80 24.37 -61.59
N LEU A 14 -44.87 23.19 -60.96
CA LEU A 14 -45.87 22.18 -61.35
C LEU A 14 -46.05 21.16 -60.23
N ALA A 15 -47.32 20.96 -59.91
CA ALA A 15 -47.83 20.07 -58.88
C ALA A 15 -47.62 18.57 -59.24
N GLY A 16 -47.28 17.78 -58.24
CA GLY A 16 -47.32 16.34 -58.34
C GLY A 16 -47.43 15.78 -56.93
N SER A 17 -48.70 15.59 -56.47
CA SER A 17 -48.99 14.86 -55.24
C SER A 17 -48.57 13.42 -55.41
N ALA A 18 -47.52 13.02 -54.71
CA ALA A 18 -47.31 11.62 -54.31
C ALA A 18 -47.19 11.60 -52.76
N MET A 19 -48.32 11.26 -52.15
CA MET A 19 -48.31 10.84 -50.73
C MET A 19 -47.56 9.54 -50.65
N LEU A 20 -46.27 9.62 -50.34
CA LEU A 20 -45.54 8.52 -49.79
C LEU A 20 -45.80 8.55 -48.28
N PHE A 21 -46.68 7.67 -47.86
CA PHE A 21 -46.71 7.23 -46.44
C PHE A 21 -45.35 6.64 -46.15
N ALA A 22 -44.43 7.45 -45.63
CA ALA A 22 -43.32 6.93 -44.90
C ALA A 22 -43.93 6.24 -43.67
N SER A 23 -44.07 4.93 -43.74
CA SER A 23 -44.22 4.07 -42.58
C SER A 23 -42.98 4.34 -41.72
N CYS A 24 -43.14 5.15 -40.69
CA CYS A 24 -42.24 5.03 -39.52
C CYS A 24 -42.45 3.63 -38.98
N SER A 25 -41.65 2.71 -39.41
CA SER A 25 -41.41 1.52 -38.60
C SER A 25 -40.62 2.03 -37.37
N ASP A 26 -41.37 2.30 -36.29
CA ASP A 26 -40.78 2.37 -34.98
C ASP A 26 -40.25 0.96 -34.66
N ASP A 27 -39.07 0.64 -35.20
CA ASP A 27 -38.22 -0.43 -34.68
C ASP A 27 -37.54 0.11 -33.42
N ASP A 28 -38.32 0.59 -32.46
CA ASP A 28 -37.91 0.74 -31.07
C ASP A 28 -37.89 -0.66 -30.44
N ALA A 29 -36.93 -1.48 -30.88
CA ALA A 29 -36.58 -2.64 -30.10
C ALA A 29 -36.12 -2.09 -28.71
N PRO A 30 -36.73 -2.58 -27.62
CA PRO A 30 -36.38 -2.10 -26.30
C PRO A 30 -34.88 -2.23 -26.13
N MET A 31 -34.23 -1.11 -25.81
CA MET A 31 -32.78 -1.13 -25.52
C MET A 31 -32.53 -2.12 -24.39
N PRO A 32 -31.56 -3.04 -24.50
CA PRO A 32 -31.27 -4.01 -23.48
C PRO A 32 -30.96 -3.32 -22.16
N ASP A 33 -31.33 -3.96 -21.05
CA ASP A 33 -30.99 -3.46 -19.71
C ASP A 33 -29.49 -3.24 -19.55
N PRO A 34 -29.06 -2.24 -18.75
CA PRO A 34 -27.67 -2.03 -18.42
C PRO A 34 -27.03 -3.27 -17.79
N GLU A 35 -25.90 -3.71 -18.35
CA GLU A 35 -25.12 -4.82 -17.83
C GLU A 35 -23.68 -4.39 -17.54
N LEU A 36 -23.16 -4.83 -16.40
CA LEU A 36 -21.76 -4.64 -16.00
C LEU A 36 -21.30 -5.87 -15.24
N THR A 37 -20.26 -6.52 -15.76
CA THR A 37 -19.61 -7.68 -15.15
C THR A 37 -18.13 -7.38 -14.95
N LEU A 38 -17.61 -7.73 -13.80
CA LEU A 38 -16.19 -7.61 -13.43
C LEU A 38 -15.61 -9.01 -13.25
N THR A 39 -14.35 -9.20 -13.63
CA THR A 39 -13.64 -10.48 -13.40
C THR A 39 -12.19 -10.20 -13.00
N PRO A 40 -11.78 -10.50 -11.75
CA PRO A 40 -12.63 -11.02 -10.67
C PRO A 40 -13.68 -10.01 -10.18
N ASP A 41 -14.81 -10.51 -9.69
CA ASP A 41 -15.91 -9.74 -9.07
C ASP A 41 -15.89 -9.80 -7.54
N THR A 42 -14.87 -10.47 -7.01
CA THR A 42 -14.65 -10.71 -5.58
C THR A 42 -13.63 -9.77 -5.00
N GLU A 43 -13.43 -9.85 -3.68
CA GLU A 43 -12.38 -9.11 -2.98
C GLU A 43 -11.00 -9.42 -3.56
N ILE A 44 -10.21 -8.36 -3.77
CA ILE A 44 -8.81 -8.42 -4.22
C ILE A 44 -7.91 -8.25 -3.00
N SER A 45 -7.02 -9.21 -2.77
CA SER A 45 -5.96 -9.09 -1.77
C SER A 45 -4.64 -8.85 -2.47
N LEU A 46 -4.06 -7.66 -2.28
CA LEU A 46 -2.73 -7.33 -2.79
C LEU A 46 -1.63 -7.86 -1.86
N PRO A 47 -0.50 -8.30 -2.41
CA PRO A 47 0.64 -8.71 -1.59
C PRO A 47 1.14 -7.56 -0.70
N VAL A 48 1.63 -7.89 0.49
CA VAL A 48 2.23 -6.90 1.42
C VAL A 48 3.40 -6.15 0.77
N GLY A 49 4.22 -6.86 -0.01
CA GLY A 49 5.35 -6.28 -0.73
C GLY A 49 4.98 -5.45 -1.97
N GLY A 50 3.70 -5.13 -2.15
CA GLY A 50 3.22 -4.43 -3.34
C GLY A 50 2.90 -5.39 -4.49
N GLY A 51 2.20 -4.87 -5.49
CA GLY A 51 1.82 -5.64 -6.66
C GLY A 51 0.58 -5.09 -7.34
N SER A 52 0.10 -5.84 -8.32
CA SER A 52 -1.06 -5.44 -9.12
C SER A 52 -1.94 -6.62 -9.50
N VAL A 53 -3.22 -6.34 -9.69
CA VAL A 53 -4.22 -7.30 -10.19
C VAL A 53 -5.03 -6.62 -11.29
N GLU A 54 -5.20 -7.31 -12.42
CA GLU A 54 -6.08 -6.88 -13.51
C GLU A 54 -7.51 -7.34 -13.26
N VAL A 55 -8.47 -6.44 -13.53
CA VAL A 55 -9.91 -6.72 -13.49
C VAL A 55 -10.48 -6.46 -14.88
N ALA A 56 -10.98 -7.50 -15.52
CA ALA A 56 -11.66 -7.38 -16.79
C ALA A 56 -13.07 -6.77 -16.59
N VAL A 57 -13.44 -5.87 -17.50
CA VAL A 57 -14.74 -5.17 -17.49
C VAL A 57 -15.49 -5.55 -18.75
N SER A 58 -16.69 -6.10 -18.58
CA SER A 58 -17.63 -6.38 -19.66
C SER A 58 -18.91 -5.60 -19.42
N THR A 59 -19.31 -4.78 -20.40
CA THR A 59 -20.54 -3.99 -20.32
C THR A 59 -21.16 -3.83 -21.72
N ASN A 60 -22.47 -3.71 -21.78
CA ASN A 60 -23.21 -3.34 -23.00
C ASN A 60 -23.40 -1.81 -23.15
N LEU A 61 -22.75 -1.02 -22.27
CA LEU A 61 -22.78 0.44 -22.29
C LEU A 61 -21.50 1.00 -22.91
N GLY A 62 -21.60 2.16 -23.55
CA GLY A 62 -20.51 2.71 -24.40
C GLY A 62 -19.30 3.23 -23.64
N SER A 63 -19.41 3.54 -22.33
CA SER A 63 -18.33 4.08 -21.50
C SER A 63 -18.41 3.53 -20.09
N TRP A 64 -17.26 3.48 -19.43
CA TRP A 64 -17.16 3.15 -18.01
C TRP A 64 -15.98 3.83 -17.35
N THR A 65 -16.03 3.94 -16.03
CA THR A 65 -14.98 4.49 -15.17
C THR A 65 -14.74 3.58 -13.98
N ALA A 66 -13.55 3.65 -13.38
CA ALA A 66 -13.24 2.97 -12.11
C ALA A 66 -12.43 3.93 -11.23
N LEU A 67 -12.83 4.09 -9.98
CA LEU A 67 -12.23 5.01 -9.02
C LEU A 67 -12.07 4.32 -7.66
N SER A 68 -10.90 4.49 -7.05
CA SER A 68 -10.65 4.08 -5.66
C SER A 68 -11.00 5.21 -4.69
N ASN A 69 -11.53 4.86 -3.52
CA ASN A 69 -11.74 5.80 -2.41
C ASN A 69 -10.49 6.00 -1.55
N GLU A 70 -9.42 5.21 -1.77
CA GLU A 70 -8.18 5.26 -1.01
C GLU A 70 -6.99 5.59 -1.91
N THR A 71 -6.13 6.50 -1.48
CA THR A 71 -4.97 6.98 -2.25
C THR A 71 -3.87 5.93 -2.42
N TRP A 72 -3.78 4.97 -1.52
CA TRP A 72 -2.80 3.89 -1.59
C TRP A 72 -3.14 2.83 -2.66
N CYS A 73 -4.40 2.79 -3.09
CA CYS A 73 -4.93 1.84 -4.07
C CYS A 73 -5.07 2.56 -5.42
N GLU A 74 -4.06 2.42 -6.26
CA GLU A 74 -4.05 3.05 -7.58
C GLU A 74 -4.88 2.25 -8.58
N VAL A 75 -5.61 2.98 -9.44
CA VAL A 75 -6.43 2.40 -10.51
C VAL A 75 -5.98 2.95 -11.84
N THR A 76 -5.53 2.07 -12.74
CA THR A 76 -5.14 2.42 -14.11
C THR A 76 -6.12 1.79 -15.10
N LEU A 77 -6.76 2.63 -15.92
CA LEU A 77 -7.74 2.18 -16.92
C LEU A 77 -7.04 1.74 -18.21
N ALA A 78 -7.55 0.67 -18.82
CA ALA A 78 -7.20 0.21 -20.16
C ALA A 78 -8.44 -0.28 -20.90
N GLU A 79 -8.32 -0.59 -22.20
CA GLU A 79 -9.46 -1.09 -22.97
C GLU A 79 -9.96 -2.41 -22.41
N GLY A 80 -11.24 -2.45 -22.00
CA GLY A 80 -11.90 -3.66 -21.46
C GLY A 80 -11.39 -4.13 -20.10
N LYS A 81 -10.54 -3.36 -19.41
CA LYS A 81 -10.01 -3.72 -18.09
C LYS A 81 -9.48 -2.52 -17.32
N PHE A 82 -9.32 -2.68 -16.02
CA PHE A 82 -8.50 -1.81 -15.20
C PHE A 82 -7.53 -2.63 -14.36
N THR A 83 -6.45 -1.99 -13.94
CA THR A 83 -5.47 -2.59 -13.04
C THR A 83 -5.54 -1.88 -11.70
N VAL A 84 -5.67 -2.67 -10.65
CA VAL A 84 -5.50 -2.20 -9.27
C VAL A 84 -4.07 -2.46 -8.86
N SER A 85 -3.38 -1.46 -8.35
CA SER A 85 -1.99 -1.61 -7.88
C SER A 85 -1.76 -0.88 -6.55
N ALA A 86 -0.77 -1.34 -5.83
CA ALA A 86 -0.27 -0.70 -4.63
C ALA A 86 1.22 -0.95 -4.45
N ASP A 87 1.90 0.03 -3.86
CA ASP A 87 3.26 -0.15 -3.34
C ASP A 87 3.28 -1.06 -2.11
N ALA A 88 4.48 -1.46 -1.67
CA ALA A 88 4.66 -2.22 -0.43
C ALA A 88 4.01 -1.50 0.76
N ASN A 89 3.33 -2.28 1.62
CA ASN A 89 2.87 -1.78 2.90
C ASN A 89 3.96 -1.97 3.94
N ASP A 90 4.72 -0.92 4.15
CA ASP A 90 5.82 -0.88 5.12
C ASP A 90 5.38 -0.52 6.55
N ALA A 91 4.08 -0.31 6.76
CA ALA A 91 3.53 0.01 8.07
C ALA A 91 3.31 -1.24 8.93
N LEU A 92 3.20 -1.04 10.25
CA LEU A 92 2.91 -2.10 11.22
C LEU A 92 1.44 -2.54 11.16
N ALA A 93 0.56 -1.75 10.56
CA ALA A 93 -0.86 -2.04 10.41
C ALA A 93 -1.23 -2.37 8.97
N ALA A 94 -2.28 -3.16 8.78
CA ALA A 94 -2.92 -3.31 7.48
C ALA A 94 -3.46 -1.96 6.99
N ARG A 95 -3.44 -1.75 5.68
CA ARG A 95 -4.04 -0.55 5.09
C ARG A 95 -5.57 -0.57 5.26
N PRO A 96 -6.22 0.59 5.37
CA PRO A 96 -7.68 0.65 5.32
C PRO A 96 -8.19 -0.05 4.06
N THR A 97 -9.30 -0.78 4.17
CA THR A 97 -9.89 -1.42 2.99
C THR A 97 -10.28 -0.38 1.95
N ALA A 98 -9.75 -0.49 0.75
CA ALA A 98 -10.16 0.34 -0.37
C ALA A 98 -11.40 -0.26 -1.05
N THR A 99 -12.24 0.61 -1.59
CA THR A 99 -13.36 0.26 -2.46
C THR A 99 -13.13 0.91 -3.82
N VAL A 100 -13.03 0.08 -4.85
CA VAL A 100 -12.99 0.53 -6.23
C VAL A 100 -14.41 0.49 -6.78
N THR A 101 -14.96 1.67 -7.06
CA THR A 101 -16.30 1.83 -7.64
C THR A 101 -16.17 1.92 -9.16
N VAL A 102 -16.80 0.96 -9.85
CA VAL A 102 -16.85 0.88 -11.31
C VAL A 102 -18.25 1.28 -11.76
N THR A 103 -18.34 2.31 -12.58
CA THR A 103 -19.62 2.81 -13.13
C THR A 103 -19.58 2.73 -14.64
N ALA A 104 -20.55 2.06 -15.24
CA ALA A 104 -20.75 2.02 -16.68
C ALA A 104 -22.02 2.79 -17.06
N GLY A 105 -21.96 3.51 -18.19
CA GLY A 105 -23.04 4.36 -18.71
C GLY A 105 -23.16 5.70 -18.00
N GLU A 106 -24.20 6.44 -18.35
CA GLU A 106 -24.47 7.79 -17.84
C GLU A 106 -25.98 7.97 -17.54
N GLY A 107 -26.27 8.88 -16.58
CA GLY A 107 -27.63 9.26 -16.23
C GLY A 107 -28.48 8.07 -15.78
N GLU A 108 -29.71 8.00 -16.31
CA GLU A 108 -30.66 6.94 -15.96
C GLU A 108 -30.25 5.54 -16.47
N ARG A 109 -29.33 5.48 -17.42
CA ARG A 109 -28.79 4.23 -17.95
C ARG A 109 -27.37 3.97 -17.44
N SER A 110 -27.17 4.10 -16.16
CA SER A 110 -25.92 3.75 -15.51
C SER A 110 -26.07 2.55 -14.57
N ILE A 111 -25.00 1.79 -14.43
CA ILE A 111 -24.90 0.67 -13.50
C ILE A 111 -23.56 0.73 -12.78
N THR A 112 -23.56 0.47 -11.48
CA THR A 112 -22.37 0.52 -10.64
C THR A 112 -22.10 -0.84 -10.00
N ARG A 113 -20.80 -1.17 -9.88
CA ARG A 113 -20.28 -2.32 -9.13
C ARG A 113 -19.12 -1.86 -8.25
N GLU A 114 -18.92 -2.56 -7.16
CA GLU A 114 -17.83 -2.27 -6.21
C GLU A 114 -16.95 -3.51 -6.06
N VAL A 115 -15.63 -3.25 -6.03
CA VAL A 115 -14.60 -4.27 -5.73
C VAL A 115 -13.86 -3.80 -4.50
N ARG A 116 -13.81 -4.66 -3.47
CA ARG A 116 -13.03 -4.40 -2.26
C ARG A 116 -11.58 -4.79 -2.49
N VAL A 117 -10.65 -3.95 -2.05
CA VAL A 117 -9.21 -4.19 -2.15
C VAL A 117 -8.59 -4.11 -0.76
N THR A 118 -7.83 -5.12 -0.41
CA THR A 118 -7.13 -5.23 0.88
C THR A 118 -5.64 -5.39 0.67
N GLN A 119 -4.85 -4.87 1.60
CA GLN A 119 -3.43 -5.13 1.71
C GLN A 119 -3.06 -5.28 3.19
N GLY A 120 -2.57 -6.45 3.57
CA GLY A 120 -2.20 -6.77 4.95
C GLY A 120 -1.00 -5.97 5.45
N ALA A 121 -0.73 -6.07 6.75
CA ALA A 121 0.52 -5.61 7.35
C ALA A 121 1.65 -6.62 7.09
N GLN A 122 2.89 -6.13 7.08
CA GLN A 122 4.06 -6.99 7.16
C GLN A 122 4.13 -7.66 8.55
N THR A 123 4.58 -8.91 8.58
CA THR A 123 4.81 -9.60 9.86
C THR A 123 6.19 -9.23 10.39
N PHE A 124 6.24 -8.69 11.60
CA PHE A 124 7.46 -8.34 12.30
C PHE A 124 7.62 -9.17 13.59
N THR A 125 8.87 -9.50 13.93
CA THR A 125 9.21 -10.01 15.26
C THR A 125 9.35 -8.83 16.21
N ASP A 126 8.52 -8.73 17.24
CA ASP A 126 8.67 -7.68 18.28
C ASP A 126 9.75 -8.07 19.27
N LEU A 127 10.91 -7.41 19.17
CA LEU A 127 12.08 -7.66 20.03
C LEU A 127 11.89 -7.10 21.45
N SER A 128 10.94 -6.17 21.62
CA SER A 128 10.60 -5.58 22.93
C SER A 128 9.41 -6.25 23.62
N ALA A 129 8.89 -7.36 23.09
CA ALA A 129 7.74 -8.07 23.66
C ALA A 129 7.97 -8.51 25.15
N ALA A 130 9.22 -8.80 25.53
CA ALA A 130 9.60 -9.13 26.89
C ALA A 130 10.08 -7.93 27.72
N GLY A 131 10.11 -6.73 27.14
CA GLY A 131 10.56 -5.49 27.73
C GLY A 131 11.57 -4.74 26.89
N CYS A 132 11.78 -3.45 27.19
CA CYS A 132 12.75 -2.62 26.50
C CYS A 132 14.18 -2.99 26.87
N ALA A 133 15.09 -2.94 25.88
CA ALA A 133 16.50 -3.20 26.05
C ALA A 133 17.33 -2.19 25.23
N ASN A 134 18.60 -2.03 25.57
CA ASN A 134 19.55 -1.23 24.82
C ASN A 134 20.31 -2.03 23.74
N CYS A 135 20.19 -3.35 23.81
CA CYS A 135 20.78 -4.29 22.87
C CYS A 135 19.76 -5.39 22.56
N TYR A 136 19.54 -5.66 21.28
CA TYR A 136 18.66 -6.73 20.84
C TYR A 136 19.42 -7.77 20.03
N ILE A 137 19.01 -9.02 20.18
CA ILE A 137 19.44 -10.12 19.34
C ILE A 137 18.46 -10.22 18.19
N VAL A 138 18.97 -10.18 16.94
CA VAL A 138 18.17 -10.15 15.74
C VAL A 138 18.54 -11.36 14.87
N ALA A 139 17.56 -12.08 14.39
CA ALA A 139 17.83 -13.15 13.43
C ALA A 139 18.27 -12.54 12.07
N PRO A 140 19.25 -13.15 11.39
CA PRO A 140 19.52 -12.83 10.00
C PRO A 140 18.27 -13.07 9.13
N LYS A 141 18.16 -12.32 8.02
CA LYS A 141 17.03 -12.42 7.07
C LYS A 141 15.67 -12.30 7.76
N SER A 142 15.52 -11.32 8.64
CA SER A 142 14.31 -11.07 9.40
C SER A 142 13.81 -9.64 9.25
N ALA A 143 12.53 -9.46 9.52
CA ALA A 143 11.90 -8.17 9.76
C ALA A 143 11.52 -8.09 11.25
N SER A 144 12.05 -7.12 11.94
CA SER A 144 11.89 -6.96 13.39
C SER A 144 11.46 -5.55 13.74
N VAL A 145 10.83 -5.41 14.89
CA VAL A 145 10.38 -4.13 15.44
C VAL A 145 10.68 -4.09 16.93
N PHE A 146 10.96 -2.92 17.47
CA PHE A 146 11.14 -2.72 18.91
C PHE A 146 10.72 -1.33 19.35
N ASP A 147 10.37 -1.21 20.64
CA ASP A 147 9.97 0.04 21.27
C ASP A 147 11.14 1.04 21.32
N ALA A 148 10.90 2.24 20.85
CA ALA A 148 11.85 3.33 20.82
C ALA A 148 11.33 4.58 21.55
N ALA A 149 10.34 4.44 22.42
CA ALA A 149 9.81 5.55 23.21
C ALA A 149 10.75 5.95 24.38
N TYR A 150 11.56 4.99 24.85
CA TYR A 150 12.37 5.14 26.07
C TYR A 150 13.83 4.78 25.84
N LYS A 151 14.70 5.31 26.70
CA LYS A 151 16.15 5.08 26.66
C LYS A 151 16.48 3.67 27.17
N GLY A 152 17.22 2.91 26.39
CA GLY A 152 17.82 1.65 26.83
C GLY A 152 16.83 0.72 27.52
N ASN A 153 17.16 0.30 28.73
CA ASN A 153 16.36 -0.60 29.56
C ASN A 153 15.30 0.14 30.40
N SER A 154 15.05 1.42 30.15
CA SER A 154 14.07 2.22 30.87
C SER A 154 12.67 2.02 30.30
N SER A 155 11.65 2.10 31.14
CA SER A 155 10.26 2.20 30.75
C SER A 155 9.65 3.57 31.07
N THR A 156 10.45 4.52 31.56
CA THR A 156 10.00 5.84 32.02
C THR A 156 10.83 6.99 31.50
N GLU A 157 12.09 6.77 31.15
CA GLU A 157 12.99 7.81 30.65
C GLU A 157 12.82 7.96 29.13
N SER A 158 11.98 8.92 28.70
CA SER A 158 11.70 9.17 27.28
C SER A 158 12.96 9.62 26.53
N ILE A 159 13.06 9.19 25.25
CA ILE A 159 14.11 9.72 24.35
C ILE A 159 13.77 11.11 23.79
N GLY A 160 12.52 11.58 23.93
CA GLY A 160 12.03 12.82 23.35
C GLY A 160 11.13 12.61 22.14
N ALA A 161 10.99 13.65 21.33
CA ALA A 161 10.16 13.64 20.11
C ALA A 161 10.99 13.08 18.94
N ALA A 162 10.90 11.78 18.73
CA ALA A 162 11.52 11.15 17.57
C ALA A 162 10.60 11.30 16.34
N GLU A 163 11.18 11.61 15.19
CA GLU A 163 10.50 11.74 13.90
C GLU A 163 11.12 10.84 12.82
N GLY A 164 12.29 10.24 13.11
CA GLY A 164 12.99 9.37 12.19
C GLY A 164 13.83 8.31 12.88
N ALA A 165 14.32 7.38 12.07
CA ALA A 165 15.33 6.41 12.50
C ALA A 165 16.36 6.19 11.39
N GLU A 166 17.61 5.92 11.77
CA GLU A 166 18.70 5.71 10.84
C GLU A 166 19.63 4.57 11.26
N LEU A 167 20.36 4.06 10.28
CA LEU A 167 21.48 3.15 10.50
C LEU A 167 22.75 3.98 10.76
N VAL A 168 23.24 3.96 12.00
CA VAL A 168 24.45 4.69 12.40
C VAL A 168 25.71 3.97 11.95
N TRP A 169 25.73 2.64 12.14
CA TRP A 169 26.90 1.82 11.84
C TRP A 169 26.53 0.34 11.68
N GLN A 170 27.33 -0.37 10.90
CA GLN A 170 27.25 -1.83 10.76
C GLN A 170 28.63 -2.45 10.50
N SER A 171 28.86 -3.63 11.04
CA SER A 171 30.13 -4.35 10.95
C SER A 171 30.46 -4.88 9.55
N ALA A 172 29.44 -5.02 8.70
CA ALA A 172 29.55 -5.44 7.32
C ALA A 172 28.51 -4.73 6.46
N GLN A 173 28.89 -4.30 5.27
CA GLN A 173 27.99 -3.59 4.36
C GLN A 173 26.75 -4.43 4.01
N GLY A 174 25.56 -3.82 4.08
CA GLY A 174 24.29 -4.45 3.77
C GLY A 174 23.90 -5.55 4.74
N LEU A 175 24.31 -5.42 6.01
CA LEU A 175 23.86 -6.25 7.12
C LEU A 175 22.42 -5.89 7.51
N VAL A 176 22.17 -4.59 7.67
CA VAL A 176 20.85 -4.01 7.83
C VAL A 176 20.43 -3.45 6.47
N THR A 177 19.29 -3.85 5.97
CA THR A 177 18.77 -3.48 4.65
C THR A 177 17.75 -2.36 4.72
N ARG A 178 17.08 -2.20 5.87
CA ARG A 178 16.11 -1.15 6.12
C ARG A 178 16.10 -0.75 7.59
N VAL A 179 15.98 0.55 7.83
CA VAL A 179 15.63 1.15 9.13
C VAL A 179 14.52 2.16 8.87
N ALA A 180 13.45 2.11 9.67
CA ALA A 180 12.37 3.08 9.59
C ALA A 180 11.80 3.34 10.99
N TYR A 181 11.17 4.51 11.16
CA TYR A 181 10.47 4.87 12.39
C TYR A 181 8.96 4.86 12.16
N ALA A 182 8.24 4.05 12.93
CA ALA A 182 6.80 4.01 12.97
C ALA A 182 6.34 5.01 14.05
N ALA A 183 5.96 6.22 13.63
CA ALA A 183 5.74 7.35 14.53
C ALA A 183 4.53 7.13 15.47
N ASP A 184 3.44 6.57 14.95
CA ASP A 184 2.21 6.33 15.73
C ASP A 184 2.44 5.32 16.87
N GLU A 185 3.23 4.28 16.61
CA GLU A 185 3.56 3.23 17.57
C GLU A 185 4.83 3.52 18.37
N LYS A 186 5.61 4.55 17.98
CA LYS A 186 6.92 4.90 18.53
C LYS A 186 7.89 3.72 18.51
N LYS A 187 7.96 3.02 17.38
CA LYS A 187 8.78 1.83 17.19
C LYS A 187 9.78 2.02 16.05
N ILE A 188 10.93 1.37 16.18
CA ILE A 188 11.89 1.24 15.08
C ILE A 188 11.67 -0.09 14.38
N ILE A 189 11.56 -0.05 13.06
CA ILE A 189 11.50 -1.19 12.16
C ILE A 189 12.90 -1.44 11.63
N VAL A 190 13.34 -2.70 11.64
CA VAL A 190 14.63 -3.14 11.12
C VAL A 190 14.44 -4.36 10.25
N GLU A 191 14.98 -4.32 9.03
CA GLU A 191 15.09 -5.48 8.16
C GLU A 191 16.56 -5.83 7.95
N THR A 192 16.87 -7.13 7.92
CA THR A 192 18.24 -7.63 7.88
C THR A 192 18.46 -8.58 6.71
N ALA A 193 19.68 -8.54 6.16
CA ALA A 193 20.14 -9.52 5.18
C ALA A 193 20.45 -10.87 5.87
N ASP A 194 20.67 -11.90 5.05
CA ASP A 194 21.13 -13.22 5.50
C ASP A 194 22.62 -13.19 5.86
N LYS A 195 22.94 -12.40 6.89
CA LYS A 195 24.32 -12.16 7.39
C LYS A 195 24.31 -12.02 8.89
N SER A 196 25.38 -12.46 9.54
CA SER A 196 25.64 -12.23 10.97
C SER A 196 26.60 -11.09 11.18
N GLY A 197 26.47 -10.38 12.31
CA GLY A 197 27.33 -9.24 12.66
C GLY A 197 26.68 -8.32 13.67
N ASN A 198 27.16 -7.09 13.71
CA ASN A 198 26.70 -6.07 14.64
C ASN A 198 26.28 -4.81 13.89
N ALA A 199 25.26 -4.14 14.39
CA ALA A 199 24.83 -2.85 13.88
C ALA A 199 24.39 -1.93 15.03
N VAL A 200 24.37 -0.63 14.75
CA VAL A 200 23.79 0.40 15.63
C VAL A 200 22.77 1.16 14.82
N VAL A 201 21.57 1.25 15.33
CA VAL A 201 20.48 2.06 14.79
C VAL A 201 20.09 3.14 15.79
N ALA A 202 19.59 4.26 15.33
CA ALA A 202 19.22 5.38 16.18
C ALA A 202 17.84 5.92 15.84
N ALA A 203 17.17 6.50 16.84
CA ALA A 203 16.05 7.39 16.65
C ALA A 203 16.56 8.82 16.58
N CYS A 204 16.00 9.61 15.66
CA CYS A 204 16.39 10.99 15.40
C CYS A 204 15.18 11.93 15.52
N ASP A 205 15.47 13.19 15.84
CA ASP A 205 14.47 14.26 15.77
C ASP A 205 14.26 14.76 14.33
N ALA A 206 13.44 15.80 14.17
CA ALA A 206 13.15 16.43 12.86
C ALA A 206 14.37 17.01 12.15
N ASP A 207 15.40 17.40 12.89
CA ASP A 207 16.66 17.96 12.37
C ASP A 207 17.71 16.87 12.07
N GLY A 208 17.38 15.60 12.33
CA GLY A 208 18.27 14.45 12.16
C GLY A 208 19.25 14.27 13.32
N ALA A 209 19.09 14.97 14.45
CA ALA A 209 19.92 14.76 15.62
C ALA A 209 19.54 13.48 16.35
N ILE A 210 20.55 12.65 16.67
CA ILE A 210 20.34 11.38 17.37
C ILE A 210 19.85 11.65 18.80
N LEU A 211 18.68 11.11 19.12
CA LEU A 211 18.08 11.15 20.46
C LEU A 211 18.54 9.98 21.32
N TRP A 212 18.58 8.79 20.73
CA TRP A 212 19.04 7.56 21.38
C TRP A 212 19.44 6.52 20.33
N SER A 213 20.28 5.55 20.71
CA SER A 213 20.72 4.47 19.82
C SER A 213 20.66 3.11 20.49
N TRP A 214 20.46 2.08 19.68
CA TRP A 214 20.40 0.68 20.09
C TRP A 214 21.41 -0.14 19.33
N HIS A 215 22.05 -1.08 20.04
CA HIS A 215 22.91 -2.10 19.46
C HIS A 215 22.10 -3.32 19.02
N LEU A 216 22.34 -3.78 17.81
CA LEU A 216 21.77 -4.98 17.24
C LEU A 216 22.85 -6.02 17.03
N TRP A 217 22.69 -7.19 17.63
CA TRP A 217 23.54 -8.33 17.37
C TRP A 217 22.80 -9.34 16.49
N LEU A 218 23.23 -9.42 15.22
CA LEU A 218 22.64 -10.30 14.23
C LEU A 218 23.34 -11.66 14.30
N THR A 219 22.60 -12.68 14.67
CA THR A 219 23.14 -14.04 14.80
C THR A 219 22.04 -15.09 14.60
N SER A 220 22.42 -16.21 13.96
CA SER A 220 21.61 -17.42 13.87
C SER A 220 21.91 -18.41 15.00
N ALA A 221 22.81 -18.07 15.94
CA ALA A 221 23.14 -18.94 17.05
C ALA A 221 21.95 -19.09 17.99
N ASP A 222 21.68 -20.31 18.42
CA ASP A 222 20.75 -20.59 19.52
C ASP A 222 21.40 -20.15 20.85
N LEU A 223 21.12 -18.90 21.21
CA LEU A 223 21.69 -18.31 22.42
C LEU A 223 21.00 -18.81 23.69
N GLU A 224 19.75 -19.24 23.64
CA GLU A 224 19.08 -19.88 24.79
C GLU A 224 19.80 -21.19 25.15
N GLY A 225 20.06 -22.04 24.15
CA GLY A 225 20.83 -23.26 24.37
C GLY A 225 22.29 -23.01 24.73
N ALA A 226 22.89 -21.88 24.29
CA ALA A 226 24.24 -21.49 24.65
C ALA A 226 24.31 -20.97 26.10
N LEU A 227 23.36 -20.11 26.52
CA LEU A 227 23.30 -19.58 27.88
C LEU A 227 23.12 -20.71 28.92
N HIS A 228 22.34 -21.74 28.60
CA HIS A 228 22.24 -22.94 29.43
C HIS A 228 23.56 -23.74 29.55
N ARG A 229 24.41 -23.70 28.53
CA ARG A 229 25.72 -24.36 28.55
C ARG A 229 26.80 -23.55 29.26
N TYR A 230 26.65 -22.22 29.36
CA TYR A 230 27.56 -21.30 30.00
C TYR A 230 27.04 -20.72 31.31
N ALA A 231 25.84 -21.11 31.78
CA ALA A 231 25.44 -21.00 33.16
C ALA A 231 26.31 -21.98 33.99
N LEU A 232 27.57 -21.68 34.08
CA LEU A 232 28.41 -22.25 35.10
C LEU A 232 27.73 -21.93 36.45
N PRO A 233 27.49 -22.96 37.29
CA PRO A 233 27.05 -22.65 38.62
C PRO A 233 28.07 -21.72 39.27
N TYR A 234 27.65 -20.51 39.58
CA TYR A 234 28.42 -19.51 40.31
C TYR A 234 28.62 -19.96 41.79
N GLU A 235 28.50 -21.26 42.03
CA GLU A 235 28.65 -21.93 43.35
C GLU A 235 30.09 -22.31 43.64
N GLY A 236 31.08 -21.72 43.01
CA GLY A 236 32.47 -22.12 43.21
C GLY A 236 33.47 -21.04 43.69
N LEU A 237 33.07 -19.76 43.74
CA LEU A 237 33.88 -18.75 44.37
C LEU A 237 33.39 -18.40 45.77
N GLY A 238 33.34 -19.44 46.60
CA GLY A 238 33.26 -19.28 48.05
C GLY A 238 34.39 -18.38 48.52
N ALA A 239 34.01 -17.31 49.20
CA ALA A 239 34.93 -16.46 49.93
C ALA A 239 35.87 -17.36 50.75
N ALA A 240 37.11 -17.45 50.36
CA ALA A 240 38.19 -17.84 51.26
C ALA A 240 38.43 -16.65 52.20
N ALA A 241 38.12 -16.83 53.45
CA ALA A 241 38.38 -15.92 54.55
C ALA A 241 39.89 -15.66 54.75
#